data_7907580502133b93e60698f1c1e885fa
#
_entry.id   7907580502133b93e60698f1c1e885fa
#
_cell.length_a   1.000
_cell.length_b   1.000
_cell.length_c   1.000
_cell.angle_alpha   90.00
_cell.angle_beta   90.00
_cell.angle_gamma   90.00
#
_symmetry.space_group_name_H-M   'P 1'
#
loop_
_entity.id
_entity.type
_entity.pdbx_description
1 polymer ?
#
loop_
_entity_poly.entity_id
_entity_poly.type
_entity_poly.pdbx_seq_one_letter_code
_entity_poly.pdbx_strand_id
1 'polypeptide(L)'
;MGTVILGMTMSLDGFIHDRRGSVGALYPDLATLGNTEPMREAIQNTGAVVMGWNAFAMAKDPDFYAGNYEFQVPIFVLTHTVPQRRPKETDQLTFTFVTEGIERAIERAKAAAGPKDVTIIGGASTAQQSLKAGVVDEIHIDIMPVLLGGGLRLFESLGTEQIRLERMKVIALPAGRTHLRFRIVQ
;
A
#
# COMPACT_ATOMS: atom_id res chain seq x y z
N MET A 1 0.14 10.74 17.23
CA MET A 1 0.37 10.70 15.78
C MET A 1 0.19 9.27 15.35
N GLY A 2 -0.55 9.01 14.26
CA GLY A 2 -0.73 7.66 13.74
C GLY A 2 0.56 7.07 13.17
N THR A 3 0.55 5.77 12.97
CA THR A 3 1.65 4.96 12.43
C THR A 3 1.68 5.03 10.90
N VAL A 4 2.86 5.05 10.29
CA VAL A 4 3.01 4.90 8.84
C VAL A 4 3.23 3.43 8.52
N ILE A 5 2.25 2.83 7.86
CA ILE A 5 2.20 1.40 7.56
C ILE A 5 2.42 1.17 6.07
N LEU A 6 3.39 0.35 5.70
CA LEU A 6 3.50 -0.18 4.34
C LEU A 6 2.69 -1.47 4.25
N GLY A 7 1.53 -1.41 3.56
CA GLY A 7 0.60 -2.53 3.37
C GLY A 7 0.66 -3.07 1.93
N MET A 8 1.11 -4.32 1.74
CA MET A 8 1.26 -4.91 0.40
C MET A 8 0.99 -6.41 0.40
N THR A 9 0.60 -6.92 -0.76
CA THR A 9 0.54 -8.37 -1.04
C THR A 9 1.64 -8.75 -2.01
N MET A 10 2.33 -9.86 -1.76
CA MET A 10 3.33 -10.40 -2.67
C MET A 10 3.26 -11.92 -2.77
N SER A 11 3.86 -12.47 -3.83
CA SER A 11 4.13 -13.90 -3.95
C SER A 11 5.20 -14.34 -2.94
N LEU A 12 5.31 -15.65 -2.71
CA LEU A 12 6.35 -16.21 -1.84
C LEU A 12 7.77 -15.87 -2.31
N ASP A 13 7.96 -15.70 -3.63
CA ASP A 13 9.24 -15.29 -4.23
C ASP A 13 9.37 -13.75 -4.38
N GLY A 14 8.49 -12.96 -3.75
CA GLY A 14 8.66 -11.52 -3.53
C GLY A 14 8.19 -10.59 -4.66
N PHE A 15 7.32 -11.06 -5.55
CA PHE A 15 6.77 -10.26 -6.64
C PHE A 15 5.36 -9.74 -6.33
N ILE A 16 5.05 -8.50 -6.74
CA ILE A 16 3.72 -7.87 -6.57
C ILE A 16 2.85 -7.97 -7.83
N HIS A 17 3.41 -8.37 -8.95
CA HIS A 17 2.70 -8.77 -10.15
C HIS A 17 3.63 -9.64 -11.02
N ASP A 18 3.03 -10.39 -11.95
CA ASP A 18 3.78 -11.22 -12.88
C ASP A 18 4.47 -10.42 -14.01
N ARG A 19 5.13 -11.09 -14.94
CA ARG A 19 5.83 -10.46 -16.08
C ARG A 19 4.90 -9.73 -17.04
N ARG A 20 3.59 -9.99 -16.98
CA ARG A 20 2.55 -9.32 -17.80
C ARG A 20 1.89 -8.15 -17.06
N GLY A 21 2.30 -7.87 -15.81
CA GLY A 21 1.70 -6.86 -14.94
C GLY A 21 0.41 -7.33 -14.27
N SER A 22 0.07 -8.63 -14.33
CA SER A 22 -1.12 -9.17 -13.70
C SER A 22 -0.90 -9.42 -12.20
N VAL A 23 -1.85 -8.98 -11.40
CA VAL A 23 -1.92 -9.26 -9.95
C VAL A 23 -2.86 -10.42 -9.62
N GLY A 24 -3.54 -11.01 -10.61
CA GLY A 24 -4.61 -11.98 -10.39
C GLY A 24 -4.24 -13.18 -9.54
N ALA A 25 -3.02 -13.70 -9.67
CA ALA A 25 -2.52 -14.81 -8.86
C ALA A 25 -2.35 -14.46 -7.36
N LEU A 26 -2.27 -13.17 -7.02
CA LEU A 26 -2.13 -12.69 -5.65
C LEU A 26 -3.47 -12.41 -4.97
N TYR A 27 -4.57 -12.40 -5.72
CA TYR A 27 -5.90 -12.06 -5.22
C TYR A 27 -6.99 -13.04 -5.68
N PRO A 28 -6.78 -14.39 -5.54
CA PRO A 28 -7.83 -15.35 -5.83
C PRO A 28 -9.01 -15.25 -4.84
N ASP A 29 -8.76 -14.65 -3.69
CA ASP A 29 -9.67 -14.44 -2.55
C ASP A 29 -10.22 -13.00 -2.46
N LEU A 30 -10.10 -12.20 -3.51
CA LEU A 30 -10.46 -10.77 -3.49
C LEU A 30 -11.87 -10.51 -2.94
N ALA A 31 -12.84 -11.36 -3.32
CA ALA A 31 -14.23 -11.22 -2.88
C ALA A 31 -14.43 -11.38 -1.37
N THR A 32 -13.51 -12.06 -0.68
CA THR A 32 -13.61 -12.36 0.76
C THR A 32 -12.55 -11.63 1.59
N LEU A 33 -11.54 -11.07 0.95
CA LEU A 33 -10.40 -10.40 1.59
C LEU A 33 -10.86 -9.27 2.52
N GLY A 34 -11.84 -8.47 2.10
CA GLY A 34 -12.43 -7.38 2.90
C GLY A 34 -13.06 -7.83 4.22
N ASN A 35 -13.43 -9.11 4.33
CA ASN A 35 -14.02 -9.69 5.53
C ASN A 35 -12.98 -10.25 6.52
N THR A 36 -11.72 -10.22 6.18
CA THR A 36 -10.65 -10.67 7.09
C THR A 36 -10.42 -9.67 8.22
N GLU A 37 -9.98 -10.17 9.39
CA GLU A 37 -9.66 -9.31 10.54
C GLU A 37 -8.63 -8.23 10.17
N PRO A 38 -7.48 -8.57 9.54
CA PRO A 38 -6.47 -7.56 9.21
C PRO A 38 -6.98 -6.46 8.28
N MET A 39 -7.85 -6.81 7.31
CA MET A 39 -8.38 -5.82 6.36
C MET A 39 -9.41 -4.90 7.03
N ARG A 40 -10.31 -5.45 7.85
CA ARG A 40 -11.25 -4.62 8.63
C ARG A 40 -10.52 -3.65 9.57
N GLU A 41 -9.49 -4.15 10.26
CA GLU A 41 -8.65 -3.34 11.15
C GLU A 41 -7.93 -2.23 10.36
N ALA A 42 -7.35 -2.54 9.20
CA ALA A 42 -6.71 -1.57 8.33
C ALA A 42 -7.71 -0.47 7.88
N ILE A 43 -8.90 -0.84 7.40
CA ILE A 43 -9.94 0.11 6.99
C ILE A 43 -10.37 1.03 8.14
N GLN A 44 -10.53 0.47 9.34
CA GLN A 44 -10.98 1.24 10.51
C GLN A 44 -9.91 2.24 10.99
N ASN A 45 -8.65 1.84 10.97
CA ASN A 45 -7.54 2.60 11.55
C ASN A 45 -6.89 3.57 10.56
N THR A 46 -7.00 3.33 9.25
CA THR A 46 -6.42 4.21 8.23
C THR A 46 -7.17 5.55 8.16
N GLY A 47 -6.44 6.64 8.27
CA GLY A 47 -6.94 8.02 8.14
C GLY A 47 -6.53 8.68 6.83
N ALA A 48 -5.49 8.17 6.16
CA ALA A 48 -5.08 8.59 4.84
C ALA A 48 -4.31 7.48 4.12
N VAL A 49 -4.39 7.46 2.80
CA VAL A 49 -3.67 6.52 1.94
C VAL A 49 -2.62 7.26 1.11
N VAL A 50 -1.44 6.65 0.96
CA VAL A 50 -0.42 7.07 -0.01
C VAL A 50 -0.23 5.97 -1.04
N MET A 51 -0.28 6.29 -2.33
CA MET A 51 -0.02 5.34 -3.40
C MET A 51 0.74 5.98 -4.55
N GLY A 52 1.46 5.19 -5.32
CA GLY A 52 2.11 5.66 -6.54
C GLY A 52 1.13 5.73 -7.72
N TRP A 53 1.48 6.52 -8.72
CA TRP A 53 0.68 6.68 -9.94
C TRP A 53 0.28 5.36 -10.59
N ASN A 54 1.21 4.40 -10.71
CA ASN A 54 0.93 3.11 -11.35
C ASN A 54 -0.12 2.31 -10.59
N ALA A 55 -0.11 2.34 -9.25
CA ALA A 55 -1.14 1.70 -8.44
C ALA A 55 -2.49 2.41 -8.60
N PHE A 56 -2.50 3.74 -8.57
CA PHE A 56 -3.70 4.54 -8.80
C PHE A 56 -4.32 4.26 -10.18
N ALA A 57 -3.51 4.21 -11.23
CA ALA A 57 -3.96 4.01 -12.61
C ALA A 57 -4.48 2.59 -12.90
N MET A 58 -4.27 1.61 -12.00
CA MET A 58 -4.82 0.25 -12.16
C MET A 58 -6.35 0.23 -12.19
N ALA A 59 -7.01 1.18 -11.57
CA ALA A 59 -8.47 1.32 -11.61
C ALA A 59 -9.02 1.64 -13.01
N LYS A 60 -8.18 2.04 -13.98
CA LYS A 60 -8.53 2.45 -15.36
C LYS A 60 -9.47 3.67 -15.42
N ASP A 61 -10.58 3.64 -14.68
CA ASP A 61 -11.46 4.77 -14.47
C ASP A 61 -11.17 5.37 -13.08
N PRO A 62 -10.68 6.62 -13.00
CA PRO A 62 -10.36 7.25 -11.72
C PRO A 62 -11.60 7.48 -10.84
N ASP A 63 -12.79 7.52 -11.41
CA ASP A 63 -14.03 7.68 -10.65
C ASP A 63 -14.46 6.41 -9.92
N PHE A 64 -13.83 5.25 -10.24
CA PHE A 64 -14.05 3.98 -9.54
C PHE A 64 -13.81 4.06 -8.04
N TYR A 65 -12.85 4.87 -7.59
CA TYR A 65 -12.51 4.98 -6.17
C TYR A 65 -13.67 5.46 -5.32
N ALA A 66 -14.53 6.35 -5.85
CA ALA A 66 -15.66 6.88 -5.11
C ALA A 66 -16.74 5.79 -4.88
N GLY A 67 -16.84 5.32 -3.64
CA GLY A 67 -17.82 4.32 -3.20
C GLY A 67 -17.47 2.85 -3.51
N ASN A 68 -16.36 2.57 -4.24
CA ASN A 68 -15.97 1.19 -4.56
C ASN A 68 -14.62 0.78 -3.95
N TYR A 69 -13.77 1.74 -3.63
CA TYR A 69 -12.49 1.47 -3.00
C TYR A 69 -12.67 1.31 -1.48
N GLU A 70 -12.00 0.37 -0.89
CA GLU A 70 -12.16 0.02 0.53
C GLU A 70 -11.79 1.16 1.49
N PHE A 71 -10.85 2.02 1.10
CA PHE A 71 -10.43 3.16 1.91
C PHE A 71 -11.09 4.46 1.40
N GLN A 72 -12.20 4.83 2.01
CA GLN A 72 -12.90 6.10 1.75
C GLN A 72 -12.31 7.21 2.63
N VAL A 73 -11.06 7.57 2.39
CA VAL A 73 -10.25 8.55 3.13
C VAL A 73 -9.43 9.39 2.15
N PRO A 74 -8.79 10.49 2.56
CA PRO A 74 -7.87 11.24 1.70
C PRO A 74 -6.77 10.35 1.10
N ILE A 75 -6.61 10.40 -0.23
CA ILE A 75 -5.61 9.65 -0.98
C ILE A 75 -4.56 10.62 -1.55
N PHE A 76 -3.30 10.36 -1.25
CA PHE A 76 -2.14 11.09 -1.76
C PHE A 76 -1.47 10.25 -2.83
N VAL A 77 -1.51 10.71 -4.07
CA VAL A 77 -0.94 10.00 -5.23
C VAL A 77 0.42 10.58 -5.57
N LEU A 78 1.48 9.80 -5.35
CA LEU A 78 2.83 10.17 -5.74
C LEU A 78 2.99 10.04 -7.26
N THR A 79 3.29 11.14 -7.94
CA THR A 79 3.35 11.22 -9.40
C THR A 79 4.39 12.24 -9.86
N HIS A 80 4.81 12.16 -11.12
CA HIS A 80 5.66 13.18 -11.74
C HIS A 80 4.84 14.32 -12.38
N THR A 81 3.57 14.04 -12.72
CA THR A 81 2.69 15.00 -13.40
C THR A 81 1.27 14.90 -12.85
N VAL A 82 0.67 16.03 -12.53
CA VAL A 82 -0.72 16.10 -12.11
C VAL A 82 -1.63 15.76 -13.30
N PRO A 83 -2.58 14.81 -13.17
CA PRO A 83 -3.46 14.45 -14.27
C PRO A 83 -4.42 15.58 -14.61
N GLN A 84 -4.77 15.72 -15.90
CA GLN A 84 -5.75 16.71 -16.36
C GLN A 84 -7.17 16.38 -15.85
N ARG A 85 -7.55 15.09 -15.93
CA ARG A 85 -8.81 14.60 -15.38
C ARG A 85 -8.64 14.28 -13.91
N ARG A 86 -9.39 14.98 -13.06
CA ARG A 86 -9.45 14.66 -11.63
C ARG A 86 -10.46 13.56 -11.36
N PRO A 87 -10.19 12.67 -10.39
CA PRO A 87 -11.16 11.68 -9.90
C PRO A 87 -12.37 12.35 -9.27
N LYS A 88 -13.47 11.62 -9.23
CA LYS A 88 -14.64 12.01 -8.42
C LYS A 88 -14.27 11.93 -6.94
N GLU A 89 -14.56 13.00 -6.22
CA GLU A 89 -14.37 13.12 -4.78
C GLU A 89 -15.70 13.05 -4.03
N THR A 90 -15.62 12.76 -2.73
CA THR A 90 -16.73 12.80 -1.77
C THR A 90 -16.29 13.63 -0.56
N ASP A 91 -17.17 13.80 0.44
CA ASP A 91 -16.81 14.50 1.68
C ASP A 91 -15.66 13.84 2.44
N GLN A 92 -15.46 12.54 2.28
CA GLN A 92 -14.41 11.76 2.96
C GLN A 92 -13.25 11.40 2.03
N LEU A 93 -13.53 11.09 0.76
CA LEU A 93 -12.54 10.69 -0.22
C LEU A 93 -12.10 11.89 -1.06
N THR A 94 -10.87 12.32 -0.87
CA THR A 94 -10.24 13.39 -1.65
C THR A 94 -8.94 12.93 -2.27
N PHE A 95 -8.47 13.60 -3.35
CA PHE A 95 -7.23 13.24 -4.03
C PHE A 95 -6.26 14.41 -4.06
N THR A 96 -5.06 14.17 -3.55
CA THR A 96 -3.93 15.08 -3.65
C THR A 96 -2.82 14.44 -4.47
N PHE A 97 -2.50 15.02 -5.64
CA PHE A 97 -1.39 14.56 -6.47
C PHE A 97 -0.11 15.27 -6.01
N VAL A 98 0.87 14.49 -5.56
CA VAL A 98 2.12 14.98 -4.96
C VAL A 98 3.27 14.75 -5.93
N THR A 99 3.95 15.84 -6.33
CA THR A 99 5.10 15.81 -7.24
C THR A 99 6.42 16.07 -6.54
N GLU A 100 6.37 16.44 -5.27
CA GLU A 100 7.53 16.88 -4.47
C GLU A 100 8.24 15.72 -3.73
N GLY A 101 7.88 14.48 -4.04
CA GLY A 101 8.54 13.29 -3.48
C GLY A 101 7.79 12.64 -2.32
N ILE A 102 8.33 11.50 -1.87
CA ILE A 102 7.63 10.61 -0.91
C ILE A 102 7.53 11.23 0.48
N GLU A 103 8.57 11.93 0.95
CA GLU A 103 8.58 12.55 2.27
C GLU A 103 7.47 13.59 2.39
N ARG A 104 7.29 14.41 1.34
CA ARG A 104 6.22 15.41 1.30
C ARG A 104 4.82 14.78 1.23
N ALA A 105 4.69 13.66 0.49
CA ALA A 105 3.44 12.91 0.44
C ALA A 105 3.06 12.37 1.83
N ILE A 106 4.00 11.78 2.55
CA ILE A 106 3.79 11.25 3.90
C ILE A 106 3.47 12.37 4.90
N GLU A 107 4.19 13.49 4.86
CA GLU A 107 3.94 14.64 5.72
C GLU A 107 2.48 15.13 5.58
N ARG A 108 2.03 15.34 4.34
CA ARG A 108 0.65 15.77 4.04
C ARG A 108 -0.37 14.71 4.45
N ALA A 109 -0.09 13.43 4.21
CA ALA A 109 -0.96 12.33 4.60
C ALA A 109 -1.10 12.24 6.13
N LYS A 110 -0.01 12.38 6.89
CA LYS A 110 -0.05 12.44 8.36
C LYS A 110 -0.91 13.60 8.87
N ALA A 111 -0.79 14.77 8.26
CA ALA A 111 -1.61 15.93 8.62
C ALA A 111 -3.11 15.66 8.37
N ALA A 112 -3.46 15.02 7.26
CA ALA A 112 -4.84 14.65 6.94
C ALA A 112 -5.40 13.53 7.81
N ALA A 113 -4.57 12.51 8.13
CA ALA A 113 -4.96 11.37 8.94
C ALA A 113 -5.22 11.73 10.41
N GLY A 114 -4.60 12.80 10.92
CA GLY A 114 -4.71 13.20 12.31
C GLY A 114 -4.14 12.14 13.27
N PRO A 115 -4.98 11.57 14.18
CA PRO A 115 -4.53 10.52 15.09
C PRO A 115 -4.48 9.14 14.45
N LYS A 116 -5.12 8.93 13.30
CA LYS A 116 -5.17 7.64 12.59
C LYS A 116 -3.90 7.38 11.79
N ASP A 117 -3.78 6.14 11.29
CA ASP A 117 -2.64 5.67 10.54
C ASP A 117 -2.62 6.20 9.11
N VAL A 118 -1.42 6.26 8.54
CA VAL A 118 -1.18 6.46 7.12
C VAL A 118 -0.80 5.12 6.51
N THR A 119 -1.59 4.64 5.54
CA THR A 119 -1.31 3.37 4.86
C THR A 119 -0.75 3.61 3.46
N ILE A 120 0.46 3.11 3.22
CA ILE A 120 1.10 3.11 1.90
C ILE A 120 0.66 1.85 1.15
N ILE A 121 -0.05 2.03 0.02
CA ILE A 121 -0.57 0.94 -0.80
C ILE A 121 0.03 1.03 -2.20
N GLY A 122 1.18 0.46 -2.37
CA GLY A 122 1.81 0.28 -3.68
C GLY A 122 2.10 1.53 -4.51
N GLY A 123 2.75 1.40 -5.68
CA GLY A 123 3.45 0.19 -6.13
C GLY A 123 4.84 0.01 -5.50
N ALA A 124 5.64 -0.92 -6.07
CA ALA A 124 6.96 -1.23 -5.52
C ALA A 124 7.87 0.00 -5.41
N SER A 125 7.89 0.87 -6.41
CA SER A 125 8.71 2.10 -6.38
C SER A 125 8.35 3.00 -5.19
N THR A 126 7.05 3.18 -4.89
CA THR A 126 6.59 3.97 -3.75
C THR A 126 7.01 3.32 -2.43
N ALA A 127 6.84 2.00 -2.32
CA ALA A 127 7.28 1.23 -1.16
C ALA A 127 8.78 1.36 -0.91
N GLN A 128 9.59 1.18 -1.96
CA GLN A 128 11.05 1.28 -1.89
C GLN A 128 11.52 2.69 -1.54
N GLN A 129 10.90 3.73 -2.12
CA GLN A 129 11.20 5.13 -1.77
C GLN A 129 10.87 5.42 -0.31
N SER A 130 9.72 4.94 0.18
CA SER A 130 9.30 5.13 1.57
C SER A 130 10.26 4.48 2.57
N LEU A 131 10.72 3.27 2.27
CA LEU A 131 11.69 2.54 3.10
C LEU A 131 13.06 3.24 3.11
N LYS A 132 13.54 3.69 1.94
CA LYS A 132 14.80 4.44 1.82
C LYS A 132 14.77 5.78 2.57
N ALA A 133 13.63 6.46 2.54
CA ALA A 133 13.44 7.73 3.25
C ALA A 133 13.27 7.55 4.77
N GLY A 134 13.18 6.30 5.27
CA GLY A 134 13.00 6.02 6.71
C GLY A 134 11.67 6.52 7.27
N VAL A 135 10.64 6.68 6.43
CA VAL A 135 9.34 7.23 6.84
C VAL A 135 8.31 6.17 7.21
N VAL A 136 8.68 4.88 7.13
CA VAL A 136 7.81 3.73 7.45
C VAL A 136 8.08 3.26 8.87
N ASP A 137 7.04 3.12 9.67
CA ASP A 137 7.11 2.59 11.04
C ASP A 137 6.86 1.07 11.08
N GLU A 138 5.89 0.59 10.29
CA GLU A 138 5.50 -0.82 10.25
C GLU A 138 5.32 -1.33 8.81
N ILE A 139 5.58 -2.62 8.64
CA ILE A 139 5.36 -3.34 7.38
C ILE A 139 4.31 -4.42 7.62
N HIS A 140 3.19 -4.34 6.91
CA HIS A 140 2.14 -5.35 6.89
C HIS A 140 2.14 -6.03 5.53
N ILE A 141 2.57 -7.29 5.48
CA ILE A 141 2.73 -8.04 4.24
C ILE A 141 1.84 -9.27 4.23
N ASP A 142 1.06 -9.39 3.17
CA ASP A 142 0.38 -10.63 2.82
C ASP A 142 1.25 -11.44 1.86
N ILE A 143 1.60 -12.65 2.26
CA ILE A 143 2.31 -13.60 1.40
C ILE A 143 1.30 -14.61 0.83
N MET A 144 1.20 -14.65 -0.50
CA MET A 144 0.44 -15.69 -1.20
C MET A 144 1.31 -16.91 -1.46
N PRO A 145 0.77 -18.14 -1.28
CA PRO A 145 1.51 -19.39 -1.50
C PRO A 145 1.65 -19.69 -3.00
N VAL A 146 2.25 -18.79 -3.74
CA VAL A 146 2.49 -18.88 -5.18
C VAL A 146 3.89 -18.38 -5.52
N LEU A 147 4.52 -19.00 -6.50
CA LEU A 147 5.77 -18.55 -7.10
C LEU A 147 5.45 -17.98 -8.48
N LEU A 148 5.73 -16.69 -8.70
CA LEU A 148 5.51 -16.04 -10.00
C LEU A 148 6.71 -16.23 -10.95
N GLY A 149 7.89 -16.49 -10.41
CA GLY A 149 9.12 -16.74 -11.18
C GLY A 149 9.62 -15.52 -11.96
N GLY A 150 9.01 -14.35 -11.75
CA GLY A 150 9.39 -13.09 -12.39
C GLY A 150 8.24 -12.07 -12.36
N GLY A 151 8.59 -10.81 -12.60
CA GLY A 151 7.67 -9.67 -12.51
C GLY A 151 8.32 -8.50 -11.79
N LEU A 152 7.55 -7.73 -11.04
CA LEU A 152 8.03 -6.59 -10.27
C LEU A 152 8.25 -7.00 -8.80
N ARG A 153 9.49 -6.91 -8.33
CA ARG A 153 9.83 -7.20 -6.93
C ARG A 153 9.39 -6.07 -6.01
N LEU A 154 8.85 -6.45 -4.84
CA LEU A 154 8.49 -5.48 -3.81
C LEU A 154 9.74 -4.89 -3.15
N PHE A 155 10.63 -5.75 -2.68
CA PHE A 155 11.85 -5.38 -1.96
C PHE A 155 13.07 -5.57 -2.84
N GLU A 156 13.51 -4.47 -3.45
CA GLU A 156 14.66 -4.43 -4.33
C GLU A 156 15.33 -3.06 -4.20
N SER A 157 16.65 -3.02 -4.33
CA SER A 157 17.40 -1.75 -4.35
C SER A 157 17.14 -0.83 -3.16
N LEU A 158 17.04 -1.38 -1.95
CA LEU A 158 16.73 -0.62 -0.72
C LEU A 158 17.92 0.16 -0.14
N GLY A 159 19.08 0.12 -0.78
CA GLY A 159 20.31 0.71 -0.29
C GLY A 159 21.29 -0.36 0.21
N THR A 160 22.33 0.08 0.91
CA THR A 160 23.41 -0.80 1.43
C THR A 160 23.20 -1.19 2.88
N GLU A 161 22.38 -0.46 3.62
CA GLU A 161 22.11 -0.72 5.03
C GLU A 161 20.97 -1.70 5.21
N GLN A 162 21.10 -2.56 6.21
CA GLN A 162 20.04 -3.51 6.56
C GLN A 162 18.93 -2.81 7.33
N ILE A 163 17.68 -3.00 6.89
CA ILE A 163 16.50 -2.61 7.64
C ILE A 163 16.13 -3.77 8.56
N ARG A 164 16.25 -3.57 9.86
CA ARG A 164 15.90 -4.59 10.86
C ARG A 164 14.41 -4.56 11.15
N LEU A 165 13.83 -5.75 11.27
CA LEU A 165 12.40 -5.93 11.51
C LEU A 165 12.17 -6.76 12.77
N GLU A 166 11.29 -6.27 13.64
CA GLU A 166 10.74 -7.01 14.76
C GLU A 166 9.38 -7.60 14.38
N ARG A 167 9.22 -8.92 14.53
CA ARG A 167 7.94 -9.57 14.23
C ARG A 167 6.90 -9.27 15.30
N MET A 168 5.78 -8.68 14.90
CA MET A 168 4.67 -8.35 15.78
C MET A 168 3.55 -9.41 15.74
N LYS A 169 3.13 -9.83 14.53
CA LYS A 169 1.99 -10.74 14.36
C LYS A 169 2.15 -11.61 13.12
N VAL A 170 1.62 -12.84 13.20
CA VAL A 170 1.48 -13.77 12.07
C VAL A 170 0.06 -14.32 12.10
N ILE A 171 -0.68 -14.21 11.00
CA ILE A 171 -2.06 -14.68 10.89
C ILE A 171 -2.21 -15.54 9.63
N ALA A 172 -2.72 -16.75 9.80
CA ALA A 172 -3.17 -17.55 8.66
C ALA A 172 -4.55 -17.08 8.21
N LEU A 173 -4.68 -16.81 6.91
CA LEU A 173 -5.90 -16.32 6.29
C LEU A 173 -6.41 -17.31 5.23
N PRO A 174 -7.66 -17.14 4.72
CA PRO A 174 -8.18 -17.93 3.62
C PRO A 174 -7.27 -17.96 2.39
N ALA A 175 -7.46 -18.93 1.51
CA ALA A 175 -6.66 -19.17 0.30
C ALA A 175 -5.16 -19.44 0.57
N GLY A 176 -4.78 -19.83 1.80
CA GLY A 176 -3.40 -20.06 2.19
C GLY A 176 -2.57 -18.78 2.37
N ARG A 177 -3.19 -17.61 2.31
CA ARG A 177 -2.57 -16.31 2.57
C ARG A 177 -2.01 -16.26 3.98
N THR A 178 -0.79 -15.74 4.13
CA THR A 178 -0.18 -15.47 5.44
C THR A 178 0.00 -13.98 5.61
N HIS A 179 -0.66 -13.39 6.61
CA HIS A 179 -0.49 -12.00 6.97
C HIS A 179 0.59 -11.84 8.03
N LEU A 180 1.57 -11.00 7.74
CA LEU A 180 2.72 -10.72 8.60
C LEU A 180 2.74 -9.24 8.96
N ARG A 181 2.97 -8.94 10.25
CA ARG A 181 3.23 -7.57 10.72
C ARG A 181 4.60 -7.48 11.35
N PHE A 182 5.33 -6.48 10.92
CA PHE A 182 6.66 -6.17 11.44
C PHE A 182 6.74 -4.69 11.80
N ARG A 183 7.46 -4.39 12.88
CA ARG A 183 7.92 -3.05 13.20
C ARG A 183 9.33 -2.87 12.66
N ILE A 184 9.63 -1.69 12.09
CA ILE A 184 11.00 -1.32 11.73
C ILE A 184 11.72 -0.92 13.02
N VAL A 185 12.87 -1.57 13.26
CA VAL A 185 13.75 -1.27 14.41
C VAL A 185 14.83 -0.33 13.92
N GLN A 186 14.94 0.84 14.56
CA GLN A 186 15.99 1.82 14.31
C GLN A 186 17.32 1.39 14.94
#